data_1d89039d34cd75e91a4741296b356ee1
#
_entry.id   1d89039d34cd75e91a4741296b356ee1
#
_cell.length_a   1.000
_cell.length_b   1.000
_cell.length_c   1.000
_cell.angle_alpha   90.00
_cell.angle_beta   90.00
_cell.angle_gamma   90.00
#
_symmetry.space_group_name_H-M   'P 1'
#
loop_
_entity.id
_entity.type
_entity.pdbx_description
1 polymer ?
#
loop_
_entity_poly.entity_id
_entity_poly.type
_entity_poly.pdbx_seq_one_letter_code
_entity_poly.pdbx_strand_id
1 'polypeptide(L)'
;MLASSAIREARRAGIAAEAIVPVGSVRRFAPDVGNVTLLGLVPPSRHKQVLRGFARLPIVSAVPDLTECSVTISTSRGDVTLHLASPDDAGAALVWHTGSRAHVEELQRRAPAFDVRFIDGRLVTPAGDPIPCPREEELYERLGLPLIAPEIRDGDGEIGAAERGEIPLLLSEIHIRGDLHMHSTWSDGRNSIADMVSAAKQIGYEYVAITDHSEHAWSSRQLAPDDVPRQRDEVEALRARVHGIEILHGVEVDIMPDGSLDFDDELLAGFDIVLASLHDPQGQDDAQLTERYLRAIRHPLVNIITHPANRSPAQSPGYAVDFDQLFAAAALTGTAMEIDGAPGHLDMDGALARRAAKAGVTIVVDSDCHRVEGLGRQMRFGVGMARRGWIEPRHVLNTRNVGDVREFVARKRARA
;
A
#
# COMPACT_ATOMS: atom_id res chain seq x y z
N MET A 1 -9.02 -2.83 -8.87
CA MET A 1 -9.68 -2.54 -10.18
C MET A 1 -10.85 -3.48 -10.47
N LEU A 2 -10.74 -4.81 -10.35
CA LEU A 2 -11.86 -5.74 -10.64
C LEU A 2 -13.05 -5.53 -9.68
N ALA A 3 -12.81 -5.44 -8.37
CA ALA A 3 -13.84 -5.14 -7.37
C ALA A 3 -14.65 -3.89 -7.72
N SER A 4 -13.96 -2.78 -8.00
CA SER A 4 -14.60 -1.51 -8.37
C SER A 4 -15.39 -1.60 -9.69
N SER A 5 -14.91 -2.43 -10.63
CA SER A 5 -15.63 -2.68 -11.88
C SER A 5 -16.92 -3.44 -11.63
N ALA A 6 -16.88 -4.55 -10.87
CA ALA A 6 -18.06 -5.33 -10.53
C ALA A 6 -19.10 -4.51 -9.76
N ILE A 7 -18.66 -3.67 -8.79
CA ILE A 7 -19.57 -2.78 -8.04
C ILE A 7 -20.22 -1.74 -8.96
N ARG A 8 -19.46 -1.14 -9.90
CA ARG A 8 -20.03 -0.18 -10.86
C ARG A 8 -21.07 -0.83 -11.77
N GLU A 9 -20.78 -2.02 -12.30
CA GLU A 9 -21.74 -2.75 -13.14
C GLU A 9 -23.00 -3.15 -12.35
N ALA A 10 -22.84 -3.58 -11.10
CA ALA A 10 -23.97 -3.88 -10.23
C ALA A 10 -24.87 -2.63 -10.02
N ARG A 11 -24.25 -1.46 -9.78
CA ARG A 11 -24.99 -0.18 -9.66
C ARG A 11 -25.68 0.21 -10.95
N ARG A 12 -25.02 0.10 -12.10
CA ARG A 12 -25.60 0.39 -13.43
C ARG A 12 -26.78 -0.52 -13.76
N ALA A 13 -26.70 -1.77 -13.36
CA ALA A 13 -27.79 -2.74 -13.53
C ALA A 13 -28.94 -2.55 -12.54
N GLY A 14 -28.90 -1.53 -11.68
CA GLY A 14 -29.95 -1.25 -10.71
C GLY A 14 -30.07 -2.32 -9.63
N ILE A 15 -28.98 -3.05 -9.32
CA ILE A 15 -28.99 -4.02 -8.23
C ILE A 15 -29.19 -3.28 -6.92
N ALA A 16 -30.35 -3.49 -6.32
CA ALA A 16 -30.77 -2.79 -5.14
C ALA A 16 -30.21 -3.47 -3.88
N ALA A 17 -28.97 -3.15 -3.53
CA ALA A 17 -28.36 -3.38 -2.24
C ALA A 17 -28.12 -2.02 -1.57
N GLU A 18 -28.25 -1.96 -0.23
CA GLU A 18 -27.94 -0.74 0.52
C GLU A 18 -26.48 -0.37 0.38
N ALA A 19 -25.60 -1.40 0.40
CA ALA A 19 -24.18 -1.26 0.12
C ALA A 19 -23.64 -2.52 -0.55
N ILE A 20 -22.66 -2.38 -1.44
CA ILE A 20 -21.78 -3.46 -1.90
C ILE A 20 -20.35 -2.97 -1.68
N VAL A 21 -19.62 -3.68 -0.84
CA VAL A 21 -18.27 -3.31 -0.43
C VAL A 21 -17.28 -4.46 -0.67
N PRO A 22 -16.01 -4.16 -1.00
CA PRO A 22 -14.98 -5.18 -1.03
C PRO A 22 -14.67 -5.68 0.39
N VAL A 23 -14.42 -6.99 0.51
CA VAL A 23 -14.01 -7.67 1.74
C VAL A 23 -12.82 -8.59 1.46
N GLY A 24 -12.46 -9.46 2.39
CA GLY A 24 -11.36 -10.40 2.23
C GLY A 24 -10.00 -9.73 2.07
N SER A 25 -9.14 -10.36 1.28
CA SER A 25 -7.76 -9.88 1.01
C SER A 25 -7.71 -8.47 0.43
N VAL A 26 -8.69 -8.09 -0.40
CA VAL A 26 -8.78 -6.72 -0.97
C VAL A 26 -8.96 -5.67 0.12
N ARG A 27 -9.84 -5.91 1.09
CA ARG A 27 -10.09 -4.97 2.20
C ARG A 27 -8.92 -4.91 3.17
N ARG A 28 -8.21 -6.02 3.33
CA ARG A 28 -7.00 -6.08 4.17
C ARG A 28 -5.75 -5.55 3.48
N PHE A 29 -5.83 -5.06 2.24
CA PHE A 29 -4.67 -4.66 1.43
C PHE A 29 -3.62 -5.78 1.35
N ALA A 30 -4.05 -7.05 1.23
CA ALA A 30 -3.11 -8.15 1.06
C ALA A 30 -2.26 -7.94 -0.20
N PRO A 31 -0.96 -8.24 -0.15
CA PRO A 31 -0.05 -7.99 -1.27
C PRO A 31 -0.42 -8.82 -2.50
N ASP A 32 -1.05 -9.97 -2.28
CA ASP A 32 -1.54 -10.85 -3.33
C ASP A 32 -3.02 -11.16 -3.14
N VAL A 33 -3.79 -11.10 -4.22
CA VAL A 33 -5.24 -11.30 -4.21
C VAL A 33 -5.60 -12.41 -5.20
N GLY A 34 -5.94 -13.60 -4.69
CA GLY A 34 -6.33 -14.74 -5.52
C GLY A 34 -7.73 -14.61 -6.12
N ASN A 35 -8.68 -14.07 -5.35
CA ASN A 35 -10.05 -13.82 -5.79
C ASN A 35 -10.58 -12.51 -5.19
N VAL A 36 -11.58 -11.94 -5.83
CA VAL A 36 -12.28 -10.75 -5.33
C VAL A 36 -13.54 -11.15 -4.60
N THR A 37 -13.63 -10.79 -3.32
CA THR A 37 -14.82 -11.03 -2.51
C THR A 37 -15.52 -9.71 -2.19
N LEU A 38 -16.82 -9.69 -2.37
CA LEU A 38 -17.71 -8.57 -2.08
C LEU A 38 -18.74 -8.97 -1.04
N LEU A 39 -19.18 -8.03 -0.21
CA LEU A 39 -20.33 -8.19 0.68
C LEU A 39 -21.40 -7.19 0.29
N GLY A 40 -22.62 -7.68 0.07
CA GLY A 40 -23.81 -6.87 -0.18
C GLY A 40 -24.73 -6.87 1.03
N LEU A 41 -25.15 -5.69 1.49
CA LEU A 41 -26.12 -5.55 2.58
C LEU A 41 -27.53 -5.48 2.01
N VAL A 42 -28.32 -6.53 2.25
CA VAL A 42 -29.62 -6.73 1.63
C VAL A 42 -30.54 -7.48 2.59
N PRO A 43 -31.80 -7.05 2.79
CA PRO A 43 -32.77 -7.85 3.54
C PRO A 43 -32.92 -9.27 2.95
N PRO A 44 -33.07 -10.32 3.77
CA PRO A 44 -33.15 -11.72 3.29
C PRO A 44 -34.20 -11.96 2.21
N SER A 45 -35.34 -11.26 2.27
CA SER A 45 -36.43 -11.35 1.29
C SER A 45 -36.00 -10.98 -0.15
N ARG A 46 -34.86 -10.26 -0.32
CA ARG A 46 -34.34 -9.78 -1.60
C ARG A 46 -33.11 -10.55 -2.09
N HIS A 47 -32.53 -11.46 -1.30
CA HIS A 47 -31.30 -12.17 -1.62
C HIS A 47 -31.40 -12.83 -3.01
N LYS A 48 -32.44 -13.61 -3.26
CA LYS A 48 -32.64 -14.31 -4.53
C LYS A 48 -32.66 -13.37 -5.75
N GLN A 49 -33.27 -12.19 -5.60
CA GLN A 49 -33.34 -11.19 -6.67
C GLN A 49 -31.96 -10.61 -6.95
N VAL A 50 -31.22 -10.23 -5.90
CA VAL A 50 -29.89 -9.61 -6.01
C VAL A 50 -28.89 -10.58 -6.60
N LEU A 51 -28.81 -11.82 -6.10
CA LEU A 51 -27.88 -12.84 -6.60
C LEU A 51 -28.12 -13.16 -8.07
N ARG A 52 -29.41 -13.33 -8.47
CA ARG A 52 -29.74 -13.54 -9.89
C ARG A 52 -29.41 -12.35 -10.77
N GLY A 53 -29.58 -11.14 -10.27
CA GLY A 53 -29.19 -9.91 -10.97
C GLY A 53 -27.68 -9.85 -11.17
N PHE A 54 -26.92 -10.14 -10.11
CA PHE A 54 -25.47 -10.14 -10.17
C PHE A 54 -24.90 -11.22 -11.13
N ALA A 55 -25.51 -12.40 -11.15
CA ALA A 55 -25.18 -13.48 -12.08
C ALA A 55 -25.42 -13.13 -13.57
N ARG A 56 -26.15 -12.07 -13.87
CA ARG A 56 -26.49 -11.62 -15.24
C ARG A 56 -25.81 -10.33 -15.66
N LEU A 57 -24.83 -9.85 -14.89
CA LEU A 57 -24.08 -8.66 -15.27
C LEU A 57 -23.35 -8.86 -16.60
N PRO A 58 -23.17 -7.82 -17.43
CA PRO A 58 -22.52 -7.92 -18.72
C PRO A 58 -21.08 -8.47 -18.68
N ILE A 59 -20.42 -8.36 -17.53
CA ILE A 59 -19.04 -8.84 -17.32
C ILE A 59 -18.94 -10.36 -17.04
N VAL A 60 -20.07 -11.05 -16.87
CA VAL A 60 -20.11 -12.46 -16.48
C VAL A 60 -19.87 -13.36 -17.69
N SER A 61 -18.87 -14.23 -17.60
CA SER A 61 -18.61 -15.28 -18.58
C SER A 61 -19.15 -16.65 -18.13
N ALA A 62 -19.18 -16.90 -16.82
CA ALA A 62 -19.72 -18.10 -16.20
C ALA A 62 -20.20 -17.83 -14.77
N VAL A 63 -21.01 -18.74 -14.24
CA VAL A 63 -21.47 -18.73 -12.84
C VAL A 63 -21.07 -20.06 -12.20
N PRO A 64 -19.85 -20.16 -11.64
CA PRO A 64 -19.34 -21.38 -11.03
C PRO A 64 -20.16 -21.86 -9.82
N ASP A 65 -20.66 -20.92 -9.03
CA ASP A 65 -21.42 -21.24 -7.80
C ASP A 65 -22.55 -20.26 -7.56
N LEU A 66 -23.65 -20.74 -7.04
CA LEU A 66 -24.82 -19.97 -6.63
C LEU A 66 -25.54 -20.66 -5.48
N THR A 67 -25.54 -20.02 -4.32
CA THR A 67 -26.23 -20.48 -3.11
C THR A 67 -27.42 -19.58 -2.76
N GLU A 68 -27.98 -19.73 -1.55
CA GLU A 68 -29.05 -18.86 -1.05
C GLU A 68 -28.53 -17.47 -0.63
N CYS A 69 -27.24 -17.35 -0.30
CA CYS A 69 -26.63 -16.12 0.24
C CYS A 69 -25.35 -15.68 -0.51
N SER A 70 -24.93 -16.39 -1.54
CA SER A 70 -23.75 -16.03 -2.32
C SER A 70 -23.85 -16.41 -3.78
N VAL A 71 -23.09 -15.71 -4.62
CA VAL A 71 -22.85 -16.07 -6.03
C VAL A 71 -21.41 -15.80 -6.40
N THR A 72 -20.80 -16.75 -7.07
CA THR A 72 -19.49 -16.58 -7.72
C THR A 72 -19.69 -16.45 -9.22
N ILE A 73 -19.12 -15.40 -9.79
CA ILE A 73 -19.09 -15.14 -11.23
C ILE A 73 -17.66 -15.17 -11.74
N SER A 74 -17.44 -15.78 -12.89
CA SER A 74 -16.18 -15.67 -13.63
C SER A 74 -16.24 -14.50 -14.59
N THR A 75 -15.15 -13.76 -14.71
CA THR A 75 -14.97 -12.66 -15.66
C THR A 75 -13.68 -12.84 -16.43
N SER A 76 -13.44 -12.07 -17.49
CA SER A 76 -12.17 -12.07 -18.22
C SER A 76 -10.95 -11.68 -17.38
N ARG A 77 -11.15 -11.22 -16.13
CA ARG A 77 -10.11 -10.70 -15.23
C ARG A 77 -10.02 -11.49 -13.92
N GLY A 78 -10.72 -12.62 -13.80
CA GLY A 78 -10.76 -13.46 -12.61
C GLY A 78 -12.16 -13.55 -11.99
N ASP A 79 -12.25 -14.32 -10.92
CA ASP A 79 -13.50 -14.60 -10.23
C ASP A 79 -13.87 -13.52 -9.21
N VAL A 80 -15.18 -13.28 -9.11
CA VAL A 80 -15.76 -12.37 -8.12
C VAL A 80 -16.87 -13.10 -7.38
N THR A 81 -16.77 -13.19 -6.07
CA THR A 81 -17.79 -13.73 -5.18
C THR A 81 -18.54 -12.60 -4.48
N LEU A 82 -19.85 -12.56 -4.60
CA LEU A 82 -20.71 -11.69 -3.82
C LEU A 82 -21.40 -12.53 -2.73
N HIS A 83 -21.14 -12.19 -1.46
CA HIS A 83 -21.92 -12.66 -0.32
C HIS A 83 -23.00 -11.63 0.04
N LEU A 84 -24.10 -12.07 0.59
CA LEU A 84 -25.16 -11.19 1.10
C LEU A 84 -25.37 -11.40 2.59
N ALA A 85 -25.58 -10.30 3.31
CA ALA A 85 -25.95 -10.29 4.71
C ALA A 85 -27.12 -9.33 4.96
N SER A 86 -27.87 -9.60 6.05
CA SER A 86 -28.85 -8.64 6.55
C SER A 86 -28.16 -7.38 7.06
N PRO A 87 -28.77 -6.19 6.92
CA PRO A 87 -28.28 -4.98 7.58
C PRO A 87 -28.09 -5.14 9.10
N ASP A 88 -28.91 -5.93 9.76
CA ASP A 88 -28.79 -6.21 11.20
C ASP A 88 -27.53 -7.02 11.55
N ASP A 89 -26.99 -7.79 10.60
CA ASP A 89 -25.78 -8.60 10.77
C ASP A 89 -24.53 -7.94 10.13
N ALA A 90 -24.66 -6.71 9.61
CA ALA A 90 -23.65 -6.10 8.73
C ALA A 90 -22.24 -6.08 9.33
N GLY A 91 -22.09 -5.72 10.60
CA GLY A 91 -20.80 -5.67 11.30
C GLY A 91 -20.17 -7.05 11.47
N ALA A 92 -20.95 -8.03 11.95
CA ALA A 92 -20.49 -9.39 12.09
C ALA A 92 -20.10 -10.01 10.74
N ALA A 93 -20.90 -9.81 9.69
CA ALA A 93 -20.62 -10.27 8.34
C ALA A 93 -19.38 -9.58 7.74
N LEU A 94 -19.20 -8.27 7.97
CA LEU A 94 -17.98 -7.55 7.55
C LEU A 94 -16.74 -8.17 8.17
N VAL A 95 -16.72 -8.46 9.47
CA VAL A 95 -15.58 -9.11 10.14
C VAL A 95 -15.36 -10.51 9.58
N TRP A 96 -16.42 -11.31 9.45
CA TRP A 96 -16.37 -12.67 8.94
C TRP A 96 -15.76 -12.76 7.55
N HIS A 97 -16.29 -11.97 6.61
CA HIS A 97 -15.85 -12.01 5.21
C HIS A 97 -14.57 -11.20 4.95
N THR A 98 -14.20 -10.27 5.83
CA THR A 98 -12.90 -9.59 5.77
C THR A 98 -11.80 -10.53 6.22
N GLY A 99 -12.00 -11.31 7.28
CA GLY A 99 -11.05 -12.30 7.83
C GLY A 99 -9.74 -11.65 8.26
N SER A 100 -8.60 -12.27 8.34
CA SER A 100 -8.26 -13.61 7.78
C SER A 100 -9.04 -14.75 8.42
N ARG A 101 -8.85 -15.95 7.87
CA ARG A 101 -9.42 -17.16 8.48
C ARG A 101 -8.92 -17.31 9.92
N ALA A 102 -7.61 -17.18 10.15
CA ALA A 102 -7.01 -17.29 11.48
C ALA A 102 -7.59 -16.27 12.46
N HIS A 103 -7.77 -15.02 12.03
CA HIS A 103 -8.41 -13.97 12.83
C HIS A 103 -9.84 -14.34 13.25
N VAL A 104 -10.66 -14.78 12.28
CA VAL A 104 -12.04 -15.21 12.54
C VAL A 104 -12.10 -16.41 13.50
N GLU A 105 -11.26 -17.43 13.28
CA GLU A 105 -11.17 -18.62 14.15
C GLU A 105 -10.78 -18.24 15.59
N GLU A 106 -9.96 -17.20 15.77
CA GLU A 106 -9.59 -16.73 17.10
C GLU A 106 -10.74 -15.99 17.79
N LEU A 107 -11.49 -15.15 17.06
CA LEU A 107 -12.71 -14.53 17.57
C LEU A 107 -13.78 -15.58 17.92
N GLN A 108 -13.92 -16.63 17.11
CA GLN A 108 -14.83 -17.73 17.39
C GLN A 108 -14.47 -18.50 18.68
N ARG A 109 -13.18 -18.74 18.91
CA ARG A 109 -12.69 -19.39 20.13
C ARG A 109 -12.92 -18.52 21.38
N ARG A 110 -12.86 -17.20 21.20
CA ARG A 110 -13.08 -16.23 22.27
C ARG A 110 -14.56 -16.05 22.63
N ALA A 111 -15.46 -16.08 21.67
CA ALA A 111 -16.88 -15.73 21.81
C ALA A 111 -17.61 -16.45 22.98
N PRO A 112 -17.38 -17.77 23.25
CA PRO A 112 -18.06 -18.45 24.37
C PRO A 112 -17.76 -17.86 25.75
N ALA A 113 -16.62 -17.21 25.96
CA ALA A 113 -16.30 -16.54 27.22
C ALA A 113 -17.15 -15.30 27.50
N PHE A 114 -17.90 -14.84 26.48
CA PHE A 114 -18.79 -13.67 26.53
C PHE A 114 -20.27 -14.05 26.30
N ASP A 115 -20.62 -15.33 26.54
CA ASP A 115 -21.98 -15.87 26.38
C ASP A 115 -22.58 -15.62 24.99
N VAL A 116 -21.73 -15.68 23.94
CA VAL A 116 -22.14 -15.57 22.54
C VAL A 116 -21.43 -16.60 21.69
N ARG A 117 -21.93 -16.80 20.46
CA ARG A 117 -21.25 -17.58 19.41
C ARG A 117 -21.16 -16.72 18.17
N PHE A 118 -20.01 -16.76 17.49
CA PHE A 118 -19.77 -16.09 16.21
C PHE A 118 -19.75 -17.13 15.11
N ILE A 119 -20.80 -17.21 14.29
CA ILE A 119 -21.00 -18.29 13.32
C ILE A 119 -21.56 -17.70 12.02
N ASP A 120 -20.98 -18.07 10.87
CA ASP A 120 -21.43 -17.72 9.53
C ASP A 120 -21.71 -16.21 9.34
N GLY A 121 -20.87 -15.36 9.93
CA GLY A 121 -21.00 -13.90 9.87
C GLY A 121 -22.12 -13.33 10.71
N ARG A 122 -22.56 -14.03 11.76
CA ARG A 122 -23.58 -13.61 12.70
C ARG A 122 -23.16 -13.81 14.14
N LEU A 123 -23.71 -12.99 15.01
CA LEU A 123 -23.68 -13.23 16.44
C LEU A 123 -24.98 -13.91 16.87
N VAL A 124 -24.86 -14.94 17.70
CA VAL A 124 -26.02 -15.62 18.27
C VAL A 124 -25.79 -15.90 19.75
N THR A 125 -26.88 -16.06 20.53
CA THR A 125 -26.82 -16.55 21.90
C THR A 125 -26.35 -18.01 21.92
N PRO A 126 -25.95 -18.55 23.08
CA PRO A 126 -25.66 -20.00 23.21
C PRO A 126 -26.83 -20.89 22.77
N ALA A 127 -28.08 -20.42 22.93
CA ALA A 127 -29.29 -21.09 22.48
C ALA A 127 -29.52 -21.03 20.96
N GLY A 128 -28.82 -20.13 20.25
CA GLY A 128 -28.93 -19.96 18.81
C GLY A 128 -29.78 -18.77 18.36
N ASP A 129 -30.30 -17.97 19.29
CA ASP A 129 -31.10 -16.79 18.94
C ASP A 129 -30.19 -15.69 18.35
N PRO A 130 -30.61 -14.98 17.28
CA PRO A 130 -29.81 -13.96 16.66
C PRO A 130 -29.60 -12.75 17.58
N ILE A 131 -28.40 -12.19 17.57
CA ILE A 131 -28.02 -10.95 18.24
C ILE A 131 -27.66 -9.95 17.15
N PRO A 132 -28.40 -8.85 17.00
CA PRO A 132 -28.06 -7.81 16.01
C PRO A 132 -26.65 -7.28 16.24
N CYS A 133 -25.89 -7.10 15.13
CA CYS A 133 -24.55 -6.60 15.12
C CYS A 133 -24.30 -5.79 13.82
N PRO A 134 -24.91 -4.61 13.68
CA PRO A 134 -24.87 -3.81 12.46
C PRO A 134 -23.51 -3.14 12.22
N ARG A 135 -22.62 -3.03 13.21
CA ARG A 135 -21.29 -2.41 13.11
C ARG A 135 -20.20 -3.34 13.62
N GLU A 136 -19.02 -3.26 13.02
CA GLU A 136 -17.87 -4.09 13.43
C GLU A 136 -17.44 -3.82 14.87
N GLU A 137 -17.51 -2.54 15.30
CA GLU A 137 -17.21 -2.13 16.67
C GLU A 137 -18.02 -2.92 17.69
N GLU A 138 -19.30 -3.17 17.42
CA GLU A 138 -20.21 -3.90 18.32
C GLU A 138 -19.80 -5.37 18.50
N LEU A 139 -19.25 -6.01 17.43
CA LEU A 139 -18.68 -7.35 17.55
C LEU A 139 -17.49 -7.35 18.52
N TYR A 140 -16.53 -6.42 18.27
CA TYR A 140 -15.33 -6.36 19.09
C TYR A 140 -15.63 -5.99 20.54
N GLU A 141 -16.49 -4.97 20.76
CA GLU A 141 -16.93 -4.57 22.09
C GLU A 141 -17.61 -5.73 22.85
N ARG A 142 -18.47 -6.49 22.17
CA ARG A 142 -19.12 -7.66 22.74
C ARG A 142 -18.11 -8.74 23.17
N LEU A 143 -16.99 -8.84 22.46
CA LEU A 143 -15.91 -9.76 22.77
C LEU A 143 -14.84 -9.17 23.70
N GLY A 144 -15.08 -7.98 24.28
CA GLY A 144 -14.15 -7.30 25.18
C GLY A 144 -12.87 -6.82 24.51
N LEU A 145 -12.94 -6.41 23.24
CA LEU A 145 -11.82 -5.93 22.44
C LEU A 145 -12.12 -4.54 21.84
N PRO A 146 -11.11 -3.70 21.63
CA PRO A 146 -11.24 -2.56 20.74
C PRO A 146 -11.38 -3.02 19.29
N LEU A 147 -11.92 -2.16 18.41
CA LEU A 147 -11.95 -2.43 16.97
C LEU A 147 -10.53 -2.65 16.45
N ILE A 148 -10.32 -3.77 15.79
CA ILE A 148 -9.06 -4.10 15.11
C ILE A 148 -9.21 -3.70 13.63
N ALA A 149 -8.26 -2.90 13.13
CA ALA A 149 -8.29 -2.43 11.75
C ALA A 149 -8.20 -3.62 10.76
N PRO A 150 -8.93 -3.60 9.64
CA PRO A 150 -8.94 -4.70 8.67
C PRO A 150 -7.54 -5.14 8.22
N GLU A 151 -6.62 -4.19 8.00
CA GLU A 151 -5.30 -4.42 7.45
C GLU A 151 -4.42 -5.30 8.34
N ILE A 152 -4.65 -5.32 9.65
CA ILE A 152 -3.86 -6.11 10.61
C ILE A 152 -4.56 -7.39 11.08
N ARG A 153 -5.71 -7.77 10.49
CA ARG A 153 -6.46 -9.00 10.82
C ARG A 153 -5.85 -10.22 10.13
N ASP A 154 -4.61 -10.54 10.41
CA ASP A 154 -3.91 -11.66 9.76
C ASP A 154 -3.82 -12.91 10.66
N GLY A 155 -4.19 -12.83 11.94
CA GLY A 155 -4.00 -13.88 12.93
C GLY A 155 -2.56 -13.95 13.40
N ASP A 156 -1.85 -12.83 13.40
CA ASP A 156 -0.44 -12.68 13.79
C ASP A 156 -0.30 -11.90 15.12
N GLY A 157 -1.13 -12.25 16.08
CA GLY A 157 -1.08 -11.73 17.44
C GLY A 157 -1.84 -10.42 17.68
N GLU A 158 -2.63 -9.94 16.72
CA GLU A 158 -3.38 -8.68 16.84
C GLU A 158 -4.47 -8.74 17.92
N ILE A 159 -5.08 -9.91 18.15
CA ILE A 159 -6.09 -10.06 19.21
C ILE A 159 -5.42 -9.97 20.59
N GLY A 160 -4.31 -10.65 20.79
CA GLY A 160 -3.54 -10.53 22.03
C GLY A 160 -2.99 -9.13 22.28
N ALA A 161 -2.55 -8.43 21.22
CA ALA A 161 -2.14 -7.02 21.32
C ALA A 161 -3.32 -6.13 21.68
N ALA A 162 -4.50 -6.37 21.10
CA ALA A 162 -5.73 -5.64 21.43
C ALA A 162 -6.13 -5.82 22.89
N GLU A 163 -6.04 -7.04 23.42
CA GLU A 163 -6.30 -7.35 24.85
C GLU A 163 -5.38 -6.56 25.80
N ARG A 164 -4.12 -6.38 25.41
CA ARG A 164 -3.14 -5.64 26.24
C ARG A 164 -3.13 -4.14 25.96
N GLY A 165 -4.00 -3.65 25.04
CA GLY A 165 -3.99 -2.23 24.65
C GLY A 165 -2.73 -1.82 23.87
N GLU A 166 -2.10 -2.74 23.16
CA GLU A 166 -0.84 -2.56 22.43
C GLU A 166 -1.03 -2.36 20.92
N ILE A 167 -2.27 -2.24 20.43
CA ILE A 167 -2.52 -1.88 19.03
C ILE A 167 -2.03 -0.45 18.80
N PRO A 168 -1.06 -0.21 17.90
CA PRO A 168 -0.52 1.11 17.69
C PRO A 168 -1.50 2.01 16.92
N LEU A 169 -1.26 3.32 16.96
CA LEU A 169 -1.88 4.27 16.04
C LEU A 169 -1.34 4.02 14.62
N LEU A 170 -2.10 3.31 13.81
CA LEU A 170 -1.69 2.99 12.45
C LEU A 170 -1.63 4.24 11.55
N LEU A 171 -0.66 4.26 10.64
CA LEU A 171 -0.57 5.27 9.59
C LEU A 171 -1.92 5.39 8.86
N SER A 172 -2.25 6.59 8.40
CA SER A 172 -3.39 6.84 7.51
C SER A 172 -3.05 7.91 6.48
N GLU A 173 -3.83 7.99 5.40
CA GLU A 173 -3.60 8.93 4.30
C GLU A 173 -3.53 10.40 4.78
N ILE A 174 -4.29 10.77 5.82
CA ILE A 174 -4.27 12.13 6.39
C ILE A 174 -2.96 12.52 7.06
N HIS A 175 -2.11 11.55 7.41
CA HIS A 175 -0.79 11.82 7.97
C HIS A 175 0.26 12.13 6.90
N ILE A 176 0.03 11.73 5.64
CA ILE A 176 0.96 11.94 4.54
C ILE A 176 0.91 13.41 4.13
N ARG A 177 2.07 14.07 4.16
CA ARG A 177 2.22 15.48 3.83
C ARG A 177 2.86 15.70 2.46
N GLY A 178 3.49 14.70 1.90
CA GLY A 178 4.12 14.79 0.58
C GLY A 178 4.44 13.41 0.00
N ASP A 179 4.87 13.40 -1.23
CA ASP A 179 5.27 12.21 -2.00
C ASP A 179 6.69 12.43 -2.50
N LEU A 180 7.59 11.50 -2.21
CA LEU A 180 9.02 11.63 -2.50
C LEU A 180 9.49 10.79 -3.67
N HIS A 181 8.57 10.08 -4.37
CA HIS A 181 8.90 9.26 -5.51
C HIS A 181 7.82 9.37 -6.60
N MET A 182 8.11 10.12 -7.66
CA MET A 182 7.26 10.23 -8.84
C MET A 182 8.06 10.64 -10.09
N HIS A 183 7.55 10.26 -11.25
CA HIS A 183 8.19 10.43 -12.54
C HIS A 183 7.46 11.43 -13.43
N SER A 184 8.21 12.10 -14.29
CA SER A 184 7.71 13.07 -15.24
C SER A 184 8.03 12.67 -16.69
N THR A 185 7.71 13.56 -17.63
CA THR A 185 8.10 13.38 -19.04
C THR A 185 9.61 13.50 -19.29
N TRP A 186 10.43 13.77 -18.28
CA TRP A 186 11.88 13.69 -18.37
C TRP A 186 12.39 12.25 -18.35
N SER A 187 11.66 11.35 -17.72
CA SER A 187 11.87 9.90 -17.89
C SER A 187 10.62 9.26 -18.53
N ASP A 188 10.09 8.19 -18.01
CA ASP A 188 8.97 7.43 -18.57
C ASP A 188 7.60 7.82 -18.00
N GLY A 189 7.55 8.83 -17.14
CA GLY A 189 6.30 9.46 -16.74
C GLY A 189 5.53 10.05 -17.93
N ARG A 190 4.22 10.16 -17.81
CA ARG A 190 3.33 10.58 -18.90
C ARG A 190 2.86 12.01 -18.80
N ASN A 191 3.14 12.67 -17.70
CA ASN A 191 2.73 14.04 -17.44
C ASN A 191 3.96 14.92 -17.20
N SER A 192 3.83 16.21 -17.49
CA SER A 192 4.87 17.18 -17.19
C SER A 192 5.08 17.32 -15.67
N ILE A 193 6.24 17.87 -15.26
CA ILE A 193 6.48 18.22 -13.85
C ILE A 193 5.33 19.13 -13.35
N ALA A 194 4.91 20.11 -14.14
CA ALA A 194 3.84 21.02 -13.76
C ALA A 194 2.50 20.32 -13.51
N ASP A 195 2.14 19.30 -14.32
CA ASP A 195 0.92 18.52 -14.15
C ASP A 195 1.00 17.68 -12.86
N MET A 196 2.15 17.01 -12.60
CA MET A 196 2.36 16.21 -11.41
C MET A 196 2.26 17.06 -10.14
N VAL A 197 2.92 18.22 -10.11
CA VAL A 197 2.86 19.19 -9.00
C VAL A 197 1.43 19.71 -8.79
N SER A 198 0.73 20.02 -9.87
CA SER A 198 -0.68 20.49 -9.81
C SER A 198 -1.59 19.43 -9.20
N ALA A 199 -1.44 18.17 -9.61
CA ALA A 199 -2.22 17.05 -9.09
C ALA A 199 -1.92 16.79 -7.60
N ALA A 200 -0.66 16.81 -7.20
CA ALA A 200 -0.23 16.67 -5.82
C ALA A 200 -0.80 17.77 -4.91
N LYS A 201 -0.77 19.02 -5.40
CA LYS A 201 -1.38 20.15 -4.70
C LYS A 201 -2.89 20.00 -4.54
N GLN A 202 -3.60 19.47 -5.55
CA GLN A 202 -5.04 19.20 -5.47
C GLN A 202 -5.38 18.11 -4.43
N ILE A 203 -4.49 17.14 -4.21
CA ILE A 203 -4.61 16.13 -3.15
C ILE A 203 -4.41 16.76 -1.76
N GLY A 204 -3.69 17.88 -1.69
CA GLY A 204 -3.39 18.58 -0.45
C GLY A 204 -1.97 18.33 0.08
N TYR A 205 -1.05 17.82 -0.76
CA TYR A 205 0.34 17.65 -0.38
C TYR A 205 1.03 19.01 -0.20
N GLU A 206 1.92 19.07 0.79
CA GLU A 206 2.72 20.25 1.12
C GLU A 206 4.03 20.28 0.31
N TYR A 207 4.51 19.12 -0.11
CA TYR A 207 5.71 18.97 -0.94
C TYR A 207 5.66 17.72 -1.80
N VAL A 208 6.48 17.72 -2.85
CA VAL A 208 6.73 16.57 -3.73
C VAL A 208 8.21 16.54 -4.14
N ALA A 209 8.73 15.35 -4.45
CA ALA A 209 9.99 15.21 -5.15
C ALA A 209 9.72 14.67 -6.57
N ILE A 210 10.36 15.28 -7.55
CA ILE A 210 10.42 14.77 -8.92
C ILE A 210 11.70 13.94 -9.01
N THR A 211 11.58 12.66 -9.30
CA THR A 211 12.65 11.66 -9.17
C THR A 211 12.76 10.80 -10.42
N ASP A 212 12.90 11.46 -11.56
CA ASP A 212 13.03 10.79 -12.86
C ASP A 212 14.21 9.80 -12.86
N HIS A 213 14.07 8.71 -13.60
CA HIS A 213 15.07 7.64 -13.73
C HIS A 213 16.36 8.12 -14.34
N SER A 214 17.50 7.67 -13.80
CA SER A 214 18.83 7.88 -14.36
C SER A 214 19.08 7.10 -15.66
N GLU A 215 20.18 7.36 -16.34
CA GLU A 215 20.46 6.96 -17.73
C GLU A 215 20.42 5.45 -17.98
N HIS A 216 20.88 4.63 -17.01
CA HIS A 216 20.93 3.16 -17.16
C HIS A 216 19.74 2.43 -16.54
N ALA A 217 18.73 3.16 -16.06
CA ALA A 217 17.52 2.53 -15.54
C ALA A 217 16.81 1.71 -16.61
N TRP A 218 16.29 0.56 -16.23
CA TRP A 218 15.53 -0.28 -17.13
C TRP A 218 14.10 0.26 -17.32
N SER A 219 14.01 1.44 -17.91
CA SER A 219 12.76 2.13 -18.20
C SER A 219 12.64 2.50 -19.68
N SER A 220 11.47 2.91 -20.12
CA SER A 220 11.22 3.22 -21.54
C SER A 220 11.89 4.50 -22.02
N ARG A 221 12.27 5.38 -21.10
CA ARG A 221 13.01 6.63 -21.32
C ARG A 221 13.68 7.03 -20.00
N GLN A 222 14.81 7.66 -20.06
CA GLN A 222 15.68 8.00 -18.95
C GLN A 222 16.12 9.46 -19.02
N LEU A 223 16.51 10.03 -17.87
CA LEU A 223 17.13 11.34 -17.76
C LEU A 223 18.65 11.18 -17.97
N ALA A 224 19.14 11.72 -19.08
CA ALA A 224 20.59 11.74 -19.33
C ALA A 224 21.28 12.79 -18.43
N PRO A 225 22.57 12.57 -18.05
CA PRO A 225 23.35 13.53 -17.24
C PRO A 225 23.34 14.95 -17.82
N ASP A 226 23.47 15.10 -19.14
CA ASP A 226 23.47 16.38 -19.84
C ASP A 226 22.10 17.11 -19.80
N ASP A 227 21.02 16.39 -19.52
CA ASP A 227 19.67 16.96 -19.43
C ASP A 227 19.31 17.41 -18.00
N VAL A 228 20.03 16.94 -16.97
CA VAL A 228 19.77 17.31 -15.57
C VAL A 228 19.77 18.81 -15.31
N PRO A 229 20.70 19.62 -15.87
CA PRO A 229 20.65 21.08 -15.71
C PRO A 229 19.36 21.70 -16.28
N ARG A 230 18.88 21.21 -17.41
CA ARG A 230 17.63 21.70 -18.05
C ARG A 230 16.39 21.34 -17.24
N GLN A 231 16.35 20.12 -16.66
CA GLN A 231 15.28 19.71 -15.75
C GLN A 231 15.28 20.57 -14.49
N ARG A 232 16.48 20.84 -13.94
CA ARG A 232 16.64 21.75 -12.78
C ARG A 232 16.09 23.13 -13.06
N ASP A 233 16.41 23.72 -14.23
CA ASP A 233 15.90 25.03 -14.64
C ASP A 233 14.36 25.03 -14.72
N GLU A 234 13.75 23.95 -15.21
CA GLU A 234 12.29 23.80 -15.23
C GLU A 234 11.71 23.75 -13.79
N VAL A 235 12.33 22.99 -12.89
CA VAL A 235 11.92 22.91 -11.47
C VAL A 235 12.04 24.28 -10.81
N GLU A 236 13.14 25.01 -11.00
CA GLU A 236 13.32 26.36 -10.44
C GLU A 236 12.30 27.36 -10.99
N ALA A 237 12.01 27.30 -12.28
CA ALA A 237 10.97 28.11 -12.90
C ALA A 237 9.57 27.80 -12.34
N LEU A 238 9.31 26.54 -11.96
CA LEU A 238 8.06 26.15 -11.29
C LEU A 238 8.03 26.63 -9.83
N ARG A 239 9.12 26.48 -9.07
CA ARG A 239 9.25 27.00 -7.70
C ARG A 239 8.90 28.50 -7.63
N ALA A 240 9.35 29.28 -8.62
CA ALA A 240 9.07 30.71 -8.67
C ALA A 240 7.59 31.05 -8.91
N ARG A 241 6.81 30.15 -9.49
CA ARG A 241 5.40 30.41 -9.92
C ARG A 241 4.35 29.69 -9.10
N VAL A 242 4.70 28.53 -8.56
CA VAL A 242 3.75 27.67 -7.82
C VAL A 242 3.90 27.96 -6.34
N HIS A 243 2.78 28.29 -5.67
CA HIS A 243 2.76 28.56 -4.24
C HIS A 243 1.93 27.52 -3.50
N GLY A 244 2.23 27.28 -2.24
CA GLY A 244 1.48 26.39 -1.36
C GLY A 244 1.81 24.89 -1.55
N ILE A 245 2.88 24.59 -2.27
CA ILE A 245 3.51 23.27 -2.34
C ILE A 245 5.01 23.48 -2.64
N GLU A 246 5.87 22.77 -1.93
CA GLU A 246 7.32 22.76 -2.16
C GLU A 246 7.67 21.67 -3.18
N ILE A 247 8.58 21.97 -4.10
CA ILE A 247 9.03 21.03 -5.11
C ILE A 247 10.49 20.68 -4.81
N LEU A 248 10.79 19.41 -4.59
CA LEU A 248 12.15 18.91 -4.47
C LEU A 248 12.61 18.37 -5.84
N HIS A 249 13.81 18.78 -6.26
CA HIS A 249 14.47 18.22 -7.43
C HIS A 249 15.25 16.98 -7.00
N GLY A 250 14.77 15.82 -7.35
CA GLY A 250 15.36 14.52 -6.98
C GLY A 250 15.73 13.70 -8.21
N VAL A 251 16.25 12.52 -7.96
CA VAL A 251 16.55 11.49 -8.95
C VAL A 251 16.32 10.11 -8.36
N GLU A 252 15.82 9.19 -9.15
CA GLU A 252 15.92 7.76 -8.89
C GLU A 252 17.12 7.22 -9.69
N VAL A 253 18.26 7.01 -8.98
CA VAL A 253 19.50 6.57 -9.59
C VAL A 253 19.62 5.05 -9.49
N ASP A 254 20.02 4.40 -10.59
CA ASP A 254 20.30 2.97 -10.58
C ASP A 254 21.58 2.64 -9.79
N ILE A 255 21.50 1.54 -9.04
CA ILE A 255 22.68 0.93 -8.41
C ILE A 255 23.32 -0.01 -9.44
N MET A 256 24.51 0.30 -9.89
CA MET A 256 25.23 -0.43 -10.93
C MET A 256 25.69 -1.81 -10.43
N PRO A 257 26.05 -2.77 -11.33
CA PRO A 257 26.43 -4.13 -10.93
C PRO A 257 27.59 -4.23 -9.94
N ASP A 258 28.49 -3.26 -9.97
CA ASP A 258 29.61 -3.16 -9.02
C ASP A 258 29.24 -2.43 -7.71
N GLY A 259 28.00 -1.95 -7.59
CA GLY A 259 27.49 -1.20 -6.45
C GLY A 259 27.80 0.30 -6.48
N SER A 260 28.40 0.83 -7.55
CA SER A 260 28.47 2.26 -7.81
C SER A 260 27.09 2.80 -8.19
N LEU A 261 26.93 4.11 -8.23
CA LEU A 261 25.70 4.76 -8.68
C LEU A 261 25.84 5.19 -10.15
N ASP A 262 24.76 5.20 -10.88
CA ASP A 262 24.71 5.52 -12.30
C ASP A 262 25.17 6.97 -12.60
N PHE A 263 24.91 7.91 -11.69
CA PHE A 263 25.44 9.28 -11.76
C PHE A 263 26.61 9.47 -10.83
N ASP A 264 27.56 10.33 -11.22
CA ASP A 264 28.71 10.69 -10.37
C ASP A 264 28.30 11.55 -9.15
N ASP A 265 29.18 11.64 -8.17
CA ASP A 265 28.92 12.33 -6.93
C ASP A 265 28.69 13.85 -7.10
N GLU A 266 29.35 14.48 -8.09
CA GLU A 266 29.19 15.91 -8.38
C GLU A 266 27.77 16.21 -8.86
N LEU A 267 27.23 15.38 -9.76
CA LEU A 267 25.88 15.51 -10.26
C LEU A 267 24.85 15.17 -9.15
N LEU A 268 25.08 14.08 -8.41
CA LEU A 268 24.20 13.65 -7.30
C LEU A 268 24.13 14.68 -6.17
N ALA A 269 25.22 15.34 -5.84
CA ALA A 269 25.26 16.40 -4.81
C ALA A 269 24.36 17.60 -5.17
N GLY A 270 24.07 17.79 -6.45
CA GLY A 270 23.21 18.85 -6.94
C GLY A 270 21.71 18.59 -6.75
N PHE A 271 21.26 17.38 -6.42
CA PHE A 271 19.85 17.09 -6.15
C PHE A 271 19.48 17.36 -4.71
N ASP A 272 18.22 17.76 -4.46
CA ASP A 272 17.68 17.92 -3.11
C ASP A 272 17.54 16.59 -2.38
N ILE A 273 17.22 15.51 -3.11
CA ILE A 273 17.04 14.15 -2.59
C ILE A 273 17.45 13.12 -3.65
N VAL A 274 18.11 12.06 -3.21
CA VAL A 274 18.55 10.97 -4.08
C VAL A 274 17.93 9.66 -3.58
N LEU A 275 17.20 9.03 -4.47
CA LEU A 275 16.67 7.68 -4.33
C LEU A 275 17.59 6.73 -5.09
N ALA A 276 17.79 5.53 -4.57
CA ALA A 276 18.59 4.51 -5.25
C ALA A 276 17.80 3.21 -5.42
N SER A 277 17.79 2.70 -6.63
CA SER A 277 17.03 1.52 -7.06
C SER A 277 17.91 0.45 -7.66
N LEU A 278 17.45 -0.78 -7.62
CA LEU A 278 18.09 -1.92 -8.26
C LEU A 278 17.08 -2.58 -9.21
N HIS A 279 17.05 -2.13 -10.46
CA HIS A 279 16.08 -2.64 -11.45
C HIS A 279 16.55 -3.93 -12.13
N ASP A 280 17.87 -4.08 -12.37
CA ASP A 280 18.41 -5.23 -13.09
C ASP A 280 19.42 -6.02 -12.21
N PRO A 281 19.11 -7.30 -11.88
CA PRO A 281 20.01 -8.13 -11.09
C PRO A 281 21.30 -8.56 -11.84
N GLN A 282 21.36 -8.39 -13.16
CA GLN A 282 22.53 -8.73 -14.00
C GLN A 282 23.05 -10.17 -13.79
N GLY A 283 22.15 -11.10 -13.42
CA GLY A 283 22.52 -12.48 -13.13
C GLY A 283 23.28 -12.70 -11.82
N GLN A 284 23.33 -11.68 -10.95
CA GLN A 284 23.96 -11.76 -9.63
C GLN A 284 23.10 -12.62 -8.67
N ASP A 285 23.78 -13.32 -7.77
CA ASP A 285 23.13 -14.06 -6.69
C ASP A 285 22.71 -13.15 -5.51
N ASP A 286 21.96 -13.70 -4.56
CA ASP A 286 21.41 -12.95 -3.43
C ASP A 286 22.49 -12.28 -2.55
N ALA A 287 23.68 -12.90 -2.42
CA ALA A 287 24.78 -12.34 -1.64
C ALA A 287 25.42 -11.14 -2.38
N GLN A 288 25.57 -11.24 -3.69
CA GLN A 288 26.07 -10.17 -4.54
C GLN A 288 25.09 -8.99 -4.56
N LEU A 289 23.77 -9.26 -4.69
CA LEU A 289 22.74 -8.24 -4.62
C LEU A 289 22.69 -7.57 -3.24
N THR A 290 22.87 -8.34 -2.17
CA THR A 290 22.96 -7.79 -0.80
C THR A 290 24.11 -6.81 -0.67
N GLU A 291 25.31 -7.18 -1.14
CA GLU A 291 26.48 -6.29 -1.07
C GLU A 291 26.30 -5.05 -1.96
N ARG A 292 25.66 -5.19 -3.10
CA ARG A 292 25.32 -4.10 -4.01
C ARG A 292 24.43 -3.06 -3.32
N TYR A 293 23.34 -3.48 -2.65
CA TYR A 293 22.52 -2.61 -1.82
C TYR A 293 23.29 -2.00 -0.65
N LEU A 294 24.12 -2.77 0.04
CA LEU A 294 24.91 -2.28 1.17
C LEU A 294 25.85 -1.15 0.77
N ARG A 295 26.42 -1.18 -0.42
CA ARG A 295 27.25 -0.07 -0.95
C ARG A 295 26.42 1.17 -1.16
N ALA A 296 25.24 1.07 -1.81
CA ALA A 296 24.33 2.20 -1.99
C ALA A 296 23.82 2.75 -0.65
N ILE A 297 23.42 1.89 0.31
CA ILE A 297 22.95 2.30 1.64
C ILE A 297 24.06 3.09 2.38
N ARG A 298 25.32 2.70 2.24
CA ARG A 298 26.46 3.39 2.87
C ARG A 298 26.86 4.67 2.16
N HIS A 299 26.41 4.87 0.92
CA HIS A 299 26.75 6.05 0.14
C HIS A 299 26.16 7.32 0.78
N PRO A 300 26.97 8.39 0.99
CA PRO A 300 26.51 9.58 1.74
C PRO A 300 25.39 10.35 1.06
N LEU A 301 25.32 10.30 -0.27
CA LEU A 301 24.32 11.04 -1.04
C LEU A 301 22.99 10.27 -1.21
N VAL A 302 22.96 8.94 -1.01
CA VAL A 302 21.74 8.14 -1.10
C VAL A 302 20.87 8.33 0.13
N ASN A 303 19.65 8.82 -0.03
CA ASN A 303 18.72 9.14 1.05
C ASN A 303 17.69 8.04 1.27
N ILE A 304 17.22 7.41 0.19
CA ILE A 304 16.15 6.41 0.20
C ILE A 304 16.59 5.23 -0.68
N ILE A 305 16.31 4.00 -0.27
CA ILE A 305 16.31 2.83 -1.16
C ILE A 305 14.86 2.57 -1.56
N THR A 306 14.58 2.60 -2.86
CA THR A 306 13.25 2.39 -3.42
C THR A 306 12.97 0.90 -3.59
N HIS A 307 11.70 0.49 -3.50
CA HIS A 307 11.18 -0.87 -3.75
C HIS A 307 12.23 -1.98 -3.53
N PRO A 308 12.77 -2.12 -2.29
CA PRO A 308 14.04 -2.84 -2.02
C PRO A 308 13.99 -4.34 -2.26
N ALA A 309 12.82 -4.95 -2.31
CA ALA A 309 12.69 -6.36 -2.70
C ALA A 309 12.52 -6.54 -4.22
N ASN A 310 12.20 -5.46 -4.94
CA ASN A 310 11.87 -5.48 -6.37
C ASN A 310 10.87 -6.61 -6.71
N ARG A 311 9.85 -6.73 -5.85
CA ARG A 311 8.79 -7.73 -6.04
C ARG A 311 7.83 -7.29 -7.14
N SER A 312 7.16 -8.28 -7.76
CA SER A 312 6.05 -8.03 -8.67
C SER A 312 4.87 -8.90 -8.23
N PRO A 313 3.78 -8.32 -7.70
CA PRO A 313 2.65 -9.08 -7.18
C PRO A 313 2.14 -10.13 -8.18
N ALA A 314 1.89 -11.36 -7.69
CA ALA A 314 1.46 -12.53 -8.47
C ALA A 314 2.44 -13.00 -9.57
N GLN A 315 3.62 -12.39 -9.73
CA GLN A 315 4.62 -12.76 -10.75
C GLN A 315 5.96 -13.17 -10.12
N SER A 316 6.51 -12.35 -9.23
CA SER A 316 7.80 -12.59 -8.59
C SER A 316 7.76 -12.19 -7.10
N PRO A 317 8.31 -13.01 -6.21
CA PRO A 317 8.49 -12.64 -4.80
C PRO A 317 9.53 -11.51 -4.63
N GLY A 318 10.31 -11.21 -5.67
CA GLY A 318 11.43 -10.28 -5.62
C GLY A 318 12.75 -10.92 -5.25
N TYR A 319 13.72 -10.09 -4.86
CA TYR A 319 15.07 -10.52 -4.48
C TYR A 319 15.09 -11.13 -3.08
N ALA A 320 15.85 -12.21 -2.90
CA ALA A 320 16.05 -12.88 -1.62
C ALA A 320 17.30 -12.38 -0.88
N VAL A 321 17.53 -11.05 -0.91
CA VAL A 321 18.64 -10.39 -0.24
C VAL A 321 18.54 -10.52 1.30
N ASP A 322 19.67 -10.36 1.99
CA ASP A 322 19.69 -10.35 3.46
C ASP A 322 19.15 -9.01 4.01
N PHE A 323 17.83 -8.94 4.14
CA PHE A 323 17.16 -7.76 4.66
C PHE A 323 17.58 -7.37 6.08
N ASP A 324 18.01 -8.29 6.92
CA ASP A 324 18.45 -7.94 8.28
C ASP A 324 19.77 -7.16 8.23
N GLN A 325 20.69 -7.53 7.34
CA GLN A 325 21.90 -6.74 7.07
C GLN A 325 21.58 -5.38 6.46
N LEU A 326 20.65 -5.32 5.49
CA LEU A 326 20.24 -4.05 4.86
C LEU A 326 19.60 -3.10 5.89
N PHE A 327 18.68 -3.60 6.73
CA PHE A 327 18.02 -2.79 7.75
C PHE A 327 19.02 -2.31 8.82
N ALA A 328 19.95 -3.16 9.27
CA ALA A 328 20.99 -2.74 10.20
C ALA A 328 21.86 -1.62 9.61
N ALA A 329 22.26 -1.75 8.36
CA ALA A 329 23.03 -0.71 7.66
C ALA A 329 22.22 0.57 7.47
N ALA A 330 20.97 0.49 7.05
CA ALA A 330 20.08 1.64 6.84
C ALA A 330 19.82 2.42 8.13
N ALA A 331 19.53 1.71 9.23
CA ALA A 331 19.37 2.33 10.55
C ALA A 331 20.63 3.05 11.02
N LEU A 332 21.81 2.44 10.81
CA LEU A 332 23.10 3.02 11.19
C LEU A 332 23.44 4.27 10.36
N THR A 333 23.23 4.20 9.03
CA THR A 333 23.60 5.29 8.11
C THR A 333 22.56 6.40 8.04
N GLY A 334 21.33 6.13 8.48
CA GLY A 334 20.18 7.04 8.34
C GLY A 334 19.61 7.06 6.91
N THR A 335 19.71 5.94 6.18
CA THR A 335 19.05 5.75 4.90
C THR A 335 17.61 5.29 5.15
N ALA A 336 16.64 5.86 4.47
CA ALA A 336 15.27 5.38 4.55
C ALA A 336 15.03 4.19 3.60
N MET A 337 14.00 3.40 3.92
CA MET A 337 13.50 2.33 3.05
C MET A 337 12.07 2.62 2.63
N GLU A 338 11.77 2.39 1.37
CA GLU A 338 10.48 2.71 0.78
C GLU A 338 9.44 1.61 0.99
N ILE A 339 8.19 2.06 1.15
CA ILE A 339 6.99 1.30 0.84
C ILE A 339 6.38 1.92 -0.41
N ASP A 340 6.64 1.31 -1.54
CA ASP A 340 6.10 1.72 -2.83
C ASP A 340 4.65 1.26 -2.99
N GLY A 341 3.77 2.20 -3.30
CA GLY A 341 2.35 1.97 -3.53
C GLY A 341 1.99 1.64 -4.98
N ALA A 342 2.94 1.60 -5.91
CA ALA A 342 2.66 1.23 -7.29
C ALA A 342 2.16 -0.23 -7.38
N PRO A 343 1.05 -0.49 -8.10
CA PRO A 343 0.51 -1.85 -8.21
C PRO A 343 1.44 -2.87 -8.88
N GLY A 344 2.47 -2.39 -9.56
CA GLY A 344 3.52 -3.22 -10.16
C GLY A 344 4.49 -3.79 -9.15
N HIS A 345 4.69 -3.08 -8.05
CA HIS A 345 5.64 -3.40 -6.98
C HIS A 345 4.92 -3.76 -5.67
N LEU A 346 4.19 -2.82 -5.05
CA LEU A 346 3.66 -2.94 -3.68
C LEU A 346 4.75 -3.43 -2.72
N ASP A 347 5.85 -2.74 -2.68
CA ASP A 347 7.12 -3.10 -2.05
C ASP A 347 7.64 -1.97 -1.15
N MET A 348 7.95 -2.17 0.10
CA MET A 348 7.94 -3.42 0.88
C MET A 348 6.52 -3.88 1.20
N ASP A 349 6.34 -5.18 1.35
CA ASP A 349 5.11 -5.69 1.94
C ASP A 349 5.04 -5.39 3.45
N GLY A 350 3.85 -5.62 4.06
CA GLY A 350 3.63 -5.28 5.46
C GLY A 350 4.55 -6.04 6.43
N ALA A 351 4.91 -7.29 6.14
CA ALA A 351 5.77 -8.08 7.02
C ALA A 351 7.22 -7.55 6.99
N LEU A 352 7.71 -7.22 5.80
CA LEU A 352 9.05 -6.65 5.62
C LEU A 352 9.14 -5.24 6.21
N ALA A 353 8.12 -4.41 5.99
CA ALA A 353 8.02 -3.07 6.57
C ALA A 353 8.04 -3.11 8.11
N ARG A 354 7.32 -4.07 8.72
CA ARG A 354 7.33 -4.27 10.18
C ARG A 354 8.71 -4.63 10.72
N ARG A 355 9.47 -5.47 9.99
CA ARG A 355 10.86 -5.82 10.33
C ARG A 355 11.76 -4.59 10.24
N ALA A 356 11.68 -3.80 9.15
CA ALA A 356 12.43 -2.58 8.97
C ALA A 356 12.19 -1.57 10.10
N ALA A 357 10.93 -1.30 10.44
CA ALA A 357 10.57 -0.40 11.54
C ALA A 357 11.08 -0.87 12.90
N LYS A 358 11.00 -2.19 13.19
CA LYS A 358 11.57 -2.79 14.42
C LYS A 358 13.08 -2.68 14.49
N ALA A 359 13.77 -2.71 13.36
CA ALA A 359 15.22 -2.48 13.27
C ALA A 359 15.61 -1.00 13.39
N GLY A 360 14.65 -0.08 13.51
CA GLY A 360 14.88 1.36 13.64
C GLY A 360 15.11 2.09 12.32
N VAL A 361 14.76 1.46 11.19
CA VAL A 361 14.84 2.09 9.87
C VAL A 361 13.74 3.13 9.71
N THR A 362 14.07 4.31 9.18
CA THR A 362 13.09 5.29 8.75
C THR A 362 12.38 4.78 7.50
N ILE A 363 11.05 4.78 7.52
CA ILE A 363 10.22 4.37 6.38
C ILE A 363 9.82 5.60 5.57
N VAL A 364 9.68 5.43 4.26
CA VAL A 364 8.98 6.37 3.37
C VAL A 364 7.84 5.63 2.72
N VAL A 365 6.70 6.28 2.52
CA VAL A 365 5.56 5.70 1.79
C VAL A 365 5.32 6.56 0.57
N ASP A 366 5.63 6.04 -0.58
CA ASP A 366 5.59 6.79 -1.83
C ASP A 366 4.69 6.14 -2.88
N SER A 367 4.38 6.90 -3.92
CA SER A 367 3.46 6.44 -4.95
C SER A 367 4.14 5.76 -6.12
N ASP A 368 5.39 6.08 -6.42
CA ASP A 368 6.09 5.72 -7.66
C ASP A 368 5.20 6.03 -8.89
N CYS A 369 4.68 7.23 -8.92
CA CYS A 369 3.60 7.55 -9.84
C CYS A 369 4.13 8.11 -11.16
N HIS A 370 3.72 7.46 -12.26
CA HIS A 370 4.05 7.85 -13.63
C HIS A 370 2.91 8.63 -14.32
N ARG A 371 1.79 8.90 -13.61
CA ARG A 371 0.60 9.58 -14.16
C ARG A 371 -0.21 10.24 -13.06
N VAL A 372 -0.73 11.42 -13.32
CA VAL A 372 -1.55 12.18 -12.37
C VAL A 372 -2.74 11.38 -11.80
N GLU A 373 -3.39 10.53 -12.61
CA GLU A 373 -4.54 9.73 -12.18
C GLU A 373 -4.18 8.60 -11.19
N GLY A 374 -2.89 8.25 -11.12
CA GLY A 374 -2.37 7.22 -10.22
C GLY A 374 -2.12 7.73 -8.80
N LEU A 375 -1.71 8.98 -8.66
CA LEU A 375 -1.06 9.55 -7.48
C LEU A 375 -1.74 9.19 -6.14
N GLY A 376 -2.95 9.66 -5.88
CA GLY A 376 -3.65 9.36 -4.63
C GLY A 376 -4.04 7.89 -4.46
N ARG A 377 -4.26 7.16 -5.57
CA ARG A 377 -4.59 5.74 -5.50
C ARG A 377 -3.38 4.88 -5.10
N GLN A 378 -2.20 5.16 -5.65
CA GLN A 378 -0.96 4.45 -5.34
C GLN A 378 -0.52 4.76 -3.92
N MET A 379 -0.56 6.03 -3.51
CA MET A 379 -0.34 6.40 -2.11
C MET A 379 -1.24 5.62 -1.15
N ARG A 380 -2.53 5.48 -1.47
CA ARG A 380 -3.46 4.68 -0.66
C ARG A 380 -3.04 3.21 -0.54
N PHE A 381 -2.46 2.62 -1.59
CA PHE A 381 -1.95 1.25 -1.54
C PHE A 381 -0.71 1.17 -0.66
N GLY A 382 0.24 2.10 -0.79
CA GLY A 382 1.41 2.19 0.09
C GLY A 382 1.01 2.34 1.56
N VAL A 383 0.07 3.24 1.87
CA VAL A 383 -0.49 3.38 3.23
C VAL A 383 -1.14 2.07 3.70
N GLY A 384 -1.86 1.36 2.83
CA GLY A 384 -2.45 0.06 3.16
C GLY A 384 -1.38 -0.99 3.53
N MET A 385 -0.27 -1.03 2.79
CA MET A 385 0.89 -1.88 3.12
C MET A 385 1.54 -1.48 4.43
N ALA A 386 1.74 -0.18 4.66
CA ALA A 386 2.27 0.33 5.92
C ALA A 386 1.39 -0.07 7.12
N ARG A 387 0.06 0.05 7.00
CA ARG A 387 -0.90 -0.37 8.03
C ARG A 387 -0.81 -1.86 8.32
N ARG A 388 -0.67 -2.71 7.29
CA ARG A 388 -0.40 -4.15 7.45
C ARG A 388 0.88 -4.42 8.24
N GLY A 389 1.88 -3.59 8.04
CA GLY A 389 3.16 -3.63 8.77
C GLY A 389 3.11 -3.03 10.17
N TRP A 390 1.95 -2.62 10.67
CA TRP A 390 1.80 -1.95 11.97
C TRP A 390 2.59 -0.64 12.04
N ILE A 391 2.79 0.03 10.91
CA ILE A 391 3.56 1.26 10.82
C ILE A 391 2.76 2.43 11.39
N GLU A 392 3.40 3.14 12.29
CA GLU A 392 2.88 4.37 12.90
C GLU A 392 3.42 5.60 12.16
N PRO A 393 2.73 6.77 12.25
CA PRO A 393 3.21 8.01 11.63
C PRO A 393 4.65 8.39 12.03
N ARG A 394 5.06 8.09 13.26
CA ARG A 394 6.43 8.41 13.77
C ARG A 394 7.54 7.67 13.01
N HIS A 395 7.26 6.53 12.39
CA HIS A 395 8.22 5.75 11.61
C HIS A 395 8.44 6.31 10.22
N VAL A 396 7.53 7.18 9.74
CA VAL A 396 7.43 7.59 8.34
C VAL A 396 7.96 9.00 8.12
N LEU A 397 8.89 9.16 7.17
CA LEU A 397 9.53 10.43 6.87
C LEU A 397 8.55 11.44 6.28
N ASN A 398 7.74 11.03 5.32
CA ASN A 398 6.83 11.92 4.62
C ASN A 398 5.48 12.18 5.34
N THR A 399 5.41 11.85 6.63
CA THR A 399 4.45 12.46 7.56
C THR A 399 4.97 13.76 8.19
N ARG A 400 6.24 14.08 8.00
CA ARG A 400 6.91 15.26 8.54
C ARG A 400 6.81 16.43 7.57
N ASN A 401 7.09 17.66 8.04
CA ASN A 401 7.16 18.82 7.16
C ASN A 401 8.41 18.77 6.26
N VAL A 402 8.44 19.58 5.21
CA VAL A 402 9.55 19.61 4.24
C VAL A 402 10.88 20.02 4.89
N GLY A 403 10.86 20.85 5.93
CA GLY A 403 12.05 21.22 6.69
C GLY A 403 12.70 20.02 7.36
N ASP A 404 11.90 19.15 7.98
CA ASP A 404 12.38 17.91 8.60
C ASP A 404 12.91 16.91 7.55
N VAL A 405 12.31 16.88 6.35
CA VAL A 405 12.81 16.06 5.22
C VAL A 405 14.17 16.56 4.77
N ARG A 406 14.32 17.88 4.58
CA ARG A 406 15.63 18.49 4.24
C ARG A 406 16.68 18.24 5.31
N GLU A 407 16.30 18.32 6.57
CA GLU A 407 17.20 18.01 7.69
C GLU A 407 17.61 16.52 7.70
N PHE A 408 16.69 15.61 7.39
CA PHE A 408 16.99 14.19 7.25
C PHE A 408 18.06 13.96 6.17
N VAL A 409 17.91 14.57 4.99
CA VAL A 409 18.88 14.52 3.89
C VAL A 409 20.23 15.10 4.33
N ALA A 410 20.23 16.29 4.95
CA ALA A 410 21.45 16.96 5.38
C ALA A 410 22.21 16.15 6.43
N ARG A 411 21.53 15.55 7.39
CA ARG A 411 22.16 14.67 8.40
C ARG A 411 22.84 13.46 7.80
N LYS A 412 22.25 12.86 6.76
CA LYS A 412 22.84 11.74 6.04
C LYS A 412 24.13 12.17 5.36
N ARG A 413 24.11 13.29 4.62
CA ARG A 413 25.25 13.84 3.90
C ARG A 413 26.41 14.28 4.81
N ALA A 414 26.10 14.72 6.05
CA ALA A 414 27.10 15.15 7.03
C ALA A 414 27.81 13.99 7.76
N ARG A 415 27.39 12.74 7.55
CA ARG A 415 28.02 11.53 8.10
C ARG A 415 29.13 10.95 7.20
N ALA A 416 29.38 11.57 6.04
CA ALA A 416 30.35 11.17 5.02
C ALA A 416 31.83 11.41 5.41
#